data_a6d85c12bdf8c09f4326719c510faace
#
_entry.id   a6d85c12bdf8c09f4326719c510faace
#
_cell.length_a   1.000
_cell.length_b   1.000
_cell.length_c   1.000
_cell.angle_alpha   90.00
_cell.angle_beta   90.00
_cell.angle_gamma   90.00
#
_symmetry.space_group_name_H-M   'P 1'
#
loop_
_entity.id
_entity.type
_entity.pdbx_description
1 polymer ?
#
loop_
_entity_poly.entity_id
_entity_poly.type
_entity_poly.pdbx_seq_one_letter_code
_entity_poly.pdbx_strand_id
1 'polypeptide(L)'
;MKLYESTVHELHEQLQNKQLSSVELTKAVYDRIEEVEDKVGAYVTLDKENALAQAAKVDAMIAAGEAIKPLAGIPGAIKDNISTKGLRTTCSSHILDNFIPVYDAHVIANLRKDETIFLGKTNMDEFAMGSTTETSYMKKTHNAWNLDCVPGGSSGGSAAAIAAGEAIWSLGSDTGGSIRQPASFNGVVGIKPTYGRVSRYGCVAFASSLDQIGPITRDVTDAAIVLNTICGVDAHDSTSLPVDVPDFTKALRQDVKGLRIGLPKEYFGEGINAKVKEQIMLAVEKYKELGAEIVEVSLPHTEYAVITYYIIAPAEASANLARYDGVRYGYRNKEAKSAPEMTKLSRTEGFGSEVKRRIMLGTYVLSSGYYDAYYKKAMQVRTLIRKDFDEVFQKVDVLLTPTSPVVAYPLDGKMDPLAIYMLDVTTIPVNMAGLPGISIPCGFADGMPVGLQLIGKALDEETLLRTAYTFEQATEFHKAVAPLGGNK
;
A
#
# COMPACT_ATOMS: atom_id res chain seq x y z
N MET A 1 18.74 -11.10 -17.74
CA MET A 1 17.88 -10.46 -16.72
C MET A 1 17.93 -11.33 -15.48
N LYS A 2 18.03 -10.76 -14.29
CA LYS A 2 18.04 -11.53 -13.05
C LYS A 2 16.60 -11.91 -12.69
N LEU A 3 16.35 -13.13 -12.22
CA LEU A 3 14.98 -13.62 -11.93
C LEU A 3 14.19 -12.69 -11.01
N TYR A 4 14.82 -12.10 -10.01
CA TYR A 4 14.20 -11.17 -9.07
C TYR A 4 13.93 -9.75 -9.65
N GLU A 5 14.35 -9.48 -10.91
CA GLU A 5 14.03 -8.26 -11.65
C GLU A 5 12.88 -8.49 -12.65
N SER A 6 12.44 -9.74 -12.84
CA SER A 6 11.34 -10.11 -13.74
C SER A 6 9.97 -9.83 -13.11
N THR A 7 8.95 -9.75 -13.96
CA THR A 7 7.56 -9.52 -13.58
C THR A 7 6.82 -10.85 -13.33
N VAL A 8 5.65 -10.78 -12.68
CA VAL A 8 4.79 -11.96 -12.43
C VAL A 8 4.43 -12.64 -13.75
N HIS A 9 3.98 -11.87 -14.75
CA HIS A 9 3.51 -12.45 -16.01
C HIS A 9 4.64 -13.09 -16.83
N GLU A 10 5.85 -12.50 -16.84
CA GLU A 10 7.03 -13.11 -17.49
C GLU A 10 7.46 -14.41 -16.80
N LEU A 11 7.45 -14.44 -15.46
CA LEU A 11 7.81 -15.61 -14.68
C LEU A 11 6.76 -16.73 -14.80
N HIS A 12 5.46 -16.36 -14.82
CA HIS A 12 4.38 -17.33 -15.04
C HIS A 12 4.53 -18.04 -16.39
N GLU A 13 4.86 -17.31 -17.48
CA GLU A 13 5.12 -17.91 -18.77
C GLU A 13 6.31 -18.90 -18.74
N GLN A 14 7.39 -18.55 -18.06
CA GLN A 14 8.56 -19.43 -17.90
C GLN A 14 8.22 -20.70 -17.08
N LEU A 15 7.41 -20.58 -16.00
CA LEU A 15 6.96 -21.71 -15.22
C LEU A 15 6.07 -22.65 -16.07
N GLN A 16 5.08 -22.11 -16.79
CA GLN A 16 4.20 -22.88 -17.68
C GLN A 16 4.98 -23.63 -18.75
N ASN A 17 5.99 -22.99 -19.33
CA ASN A 17 6.84 -23.56 -20.38
C ASN A 17 7.94 -24.47 -19.84
N LYS A 18 7.97 -24.72 -18.51
CA LYS A 18 8.98 -25.55 -17.81
C LYS A 18 10.43 -25.08 -18.06
N GLN A 19 10.61 -23.79 -18.31
CA GLN A 19 11.92 -23.13 -18.49
C GLN A 19 12.54 -22.74 -17.15
N LEU A 20 11.71 -22.64 -16.11
CA LEU A 20 12.07 -22.29 -14.74
C LEU A 20 11.22 -23.15 -13.79
N SER A 21 11.75 -23.51 -12.62
CA SER A 21 10.97 -24.10 -11.54
C SER A 21 10.66 -23.05 -10.48
N SER A 22 9.54 -23.25 -9.75
CA SER A 22 9.15 -22.39 -8.63
C SER A 22 10.19 -22.43 -7.50
N VAL A 23 10.83 -23.59 -7.29
CA VAL A 23 11.92 -23.75 -6.30
C VAL A 23 13.14 -22.94 -6.70
N GLU A 24 13.55 -22.94 -7.98
CA GLU A 24 14.68 -22.12 -8.47
C GLU A 24 14.38 -20.64 -8.32
N LEU A 25 13.19 -20.19 -8.71
CA LEU A 25 12.75 -18.81 -8.55
C LEU A 25 12.75 -18.39 -7.08
N THR A 26 12.15 -19.19 -6.21
CA THR A 26 12.06 -18.89 -4.77
C THR A 26 13.45 -18.81 -4.13
N LYS A 27 14.38 -19.71 -4.51
CA LYS A 27 15.76 -19.65 -4.06
C LYS A 27 16.45 -18.37 -4.53
N ALA A 28 16.32 -18.02 -5.82
CA ALA A 28 16.94 -16.81 -6.36
C ALA A 28 16.47 -15.53 -5.64
N VAL A 29 15.18 -15.47 -5.23
CA VAL A 29 14.68 -14.34 -4.44
C VAL A 29 15.23 -14.38 -3.01
N TYR A 30 15.33 -15.55 -2.37
CA TYR A 30 15.96 -15.64 -1.04
C TYR A 30 17.45 -15.34 -1.07
N ASP A 31 18.18 -15.74 -2.12
CA ASP A 31 19.60 -15.38 -2.29
C ASP A 31 19.73 -13.85 -2.42
N ARG A 32 18.76 -13.19 -3.09
CA ARG A 32 18.71 -11.72 -3.15
C ARG A 32 18.40 -11.10 -1.80
N ILE A 33 17.44 -11.63 -1.03
CA ILE A 33 17.16 -11.19 0.34
C ILE A 33 18.44 -11.30 1.20
N GLU A 34 19.15 -12.42 1.16
CA GLU A 34 20.40 -12.62 1.91
C GLU A 34 21.51 -11.61 1.50
N GLU A 35 21.51 -11.15 0.25
CA GLU A 35 22.48 -10.16 -0.26
C GLU A 35 22.19 -8.73 0.25
N VAL A 36 20.90 -8.34 0.38
CA VAL A 36 20.55 -6.91 0.53
C VAL A 36 19.72 -6.56 1.75
N GLU A 37 19.04 -7.50 2.41
CA GLU A 37 18.10 -7.24 3.51
C GLU A 37 18.77 -6.54 4.70
N ASP A 38 20.04 -6.82 5.00
CA ASP A 38 20.79 -6.12 6.05
C ASP A 38 20.93 -4.62 5.80
N LYS A 39 20.81 -4.19 4.52
CA LYS A 39 20.86 -2.78 4.11
C LYS A 39 19.47 -2.18 3.98
N VAL A 40 18.51 -2.95 3.45
CA VAL A 40 17.14 -2.47 3.13
C VAL A 40 16.23 -2.56 4.36
N GLY A 41 16.26 -3.67 5.09
CA GLY A 41 15.41 -3.88 6.25
C GLY A 41 13.92 -3.98 5.92
N ALA A 42 13.58 -4.62 4.81
CA ALA A 42 12.22 -4.72 4.31
C ALA A 42 11.34 -5.72 5.09
N TYR A 43 11.94 -6.75 5.70
CA TYR A 43 11.19 -7.82 6.37
C TYR A 43 11.31 -7.77 7.89
N VAL A 44 10.25 -8.14 8.59
CA VAL A 44 10.21 -8.37 10.04
C VAL A 44 10.17 -9.87 10.39
N THR A 45 9.72 -10.70 9.46
CA THR A 45 9.69 -12.15 9.59
C THR A 45 9.86 -12.77 8.21
N LEU A 46 10.76 -13.71 8.05
CA LEU A 46 10.95 -14.55 6.85
C LEU A 46 10.43 -15.96 7.11
N ASP A 47 9.94 -16.64 6.05
CA ASP A 47 9.32 -17.98 6.12
C ASP A 47 9.91 -18.92 5.06
N LYS A 48 11.25 -18.98 4.97
CA LYS A 48 12.01 -19.66 3.89
C LYS A 48 11.64 -21.14 3.75
N GLU A 49 11.49 -21.85 4.86
CA GLU A 49 11.20 -23.27 4.84
C GLU A 49 9.80 -23.57 4.22
N ASN A 50 8.77 -22.88 4.67
CA ASN A 50 7.41 -23.03 4.13
C ASN A 50 7.33 -22.53 2.68
N ALA A 51 8.01 -21.43 2.34
CA ALA A 51 8.06 -20.91 0.97
C ALA A 51 8.63 -21.94 0.00
N LEU A 52 9.74 -22.58 0.34
CA LEU A 52 10.36 -23.63 -0.49
C LEU A 52 9.49 -24.90 -0.57
N ALA A 53 8.81 -25.27 0.51
CA ALA A 53 7.88 -26.39 0.50
C ALA A 53 6.66 -26.12 -0.41
N GLN A 54 6.11 -24.91 -0.38
CA GLN A 54 5.03 -24.48 -1.29
C GLN A 54 5.52 -24.47 -2.75
N ALA A 55 6.72 -23.95 -3.02
CA ALA A 55 7.31 -23.94 -4.35
C ALA A 55 7.47 -25.37 -4.92
N ALA A 56 7.97 -26.30 -4.13
CA ALA A 56 8.08 -27.70 -4.53
C ALA A 56 6.72 -28.34 -4.84
N LYS A 57 5.65 -27.95 -4.13
CA LYS A 57 4.28 -28.40 -4.44
C LYS A 57 3.84 -27.92 -5.82
N VAL A 58 4.09 -26.65 -6.15
CA VAL A 58 3.74 -26.09 -7.48
C VAL A 58 4.56 -26.77 -8.59
N ASP A 59 5.83 -27.02 -8.36
CA ASP A 59 6.66 -27.77 -9.33
C ASP A 59 6.12 -29.17 -9.60
N ALA A 60 5.60 -29.87 -8.56
CA ALA A 60 4.94 -31.16 -8.73
C ALA A 60 3.65 -31.06 -9.55
N MET A 61 2.83 -30.00 -9.36
CA MET A 61 1.62 -29.75 -10.16
C MET A 61 1.99 -29.51 -11.64
N ILE A 62 3.00 -28.68 -11.91
CA ILE A 62 3.49 -28.43 -13.28
C ILE A 62 4.02 -29.71 -13.93
N ALA A 63 4.77 -30.53 -13.17
CA ALA A 63 5.27 -31.82 -13.67
C ALA A 63 4.14 -32.78 -14.04
N ALA A 64 3.06 -32.79 -13.23
CA ALA A 64 1.85 -33.59 -13.48
C ALA A 64 1.01 -33.07 -14.68
N GLY A 65 1.33 -31.90 -15.24
CA GLY A 65 0.59 -31.28 -16.35
C GLY A 65 -0.68 -30.54 -15.90
N GLU A 66 -0.78 -30.19 -14.61
CA GLU A 66 -1.89 -29.39 -14.11
C GLU A 66 -1.76 -27.94 -14.58
N ALA A 67 -2.90 -27.30 -14.91
CA ALA A 67 -2.94 -25.88 -15.22
C ALA A 67 -2.72 -25.05 -13.95
N ILE A 68 -1.76 -24.13 -13.99
CA ILE A 68 -1.46 -23.23 -12.88
C ILE A 68 -2.07 -21.85 -13.10
N LYS A 69 -2.49 -21.20 -12.04
CA LYS A 69 -2.98 -19.80 -12.06
C LYS A 69 -1.81 -18.81 -12.17
N PRO A 70 -2.07 -17.54 -12.59
CA PRO A 70 -1.00 -16.58 -12.85
C PRO A 70 -0.04 -16.31 -11.68
N LEU A 71 -0.50 -16.40 -10.43
CA LEU A 71 0.34 -16.21 -9.24
C LEU A 71 0.92 -17.50 -8.67
N ALA A 72 0.54 -18.67 -9.20
CA ALA A 72 1.00 -19.95 -8.68
C ALA A 72 2.52 -20.08 -8.80
N GLY A 73 3.17 -20.41 -7.70
CA GLY A 73 4.61 -20.62 -7.63
C GLY A 73 5.45 -19.33 -7.70
N ILE A 74 4.83 -18.15 -7.67
CA ILE A 74 5.54 -16.87 -7.73
C ILE A 74 5.64 -16.25 -6.33
N PRO A 75 6.88 -15.95 -5.85
CA PRO A 75 7.11 -15.50 -4.49
C PRO A 75 6.71 -14.05 -4.27
N GLY A 76 5.91 -13.80 -3.23
CA GLY A 76 5.46 -12.49 -2.83
C GLY A 76 5.56 -12.22 -1.33
N ALA A 77 5.46 -10.96 -0.96
CA ALA A 77 5.61 -10.48 0.41
C ALA A 77 4.31 -9.88 0.96
N ILE A 78 4.07 -10.03 2.25
CA ILE A 78 2.81 -9.67 2.89
C ILE A 78 3.07 -8.62 3.98
N LYS A 79 2.42 -7.45 3.90
CA LYS A 79 2.52 -6.44 4.96
C LYS A 79 2.15 -7.00 6.32
N ASP A 80 2.89 -6.60 7.34
CA ASP A 80 2.82 -7.22 8.68
C ASP A 80 1.54 -6.91 9.50
N ASN A 81 0.56 -6.23 8.91
CA ASN A 81 -0.79 -6.09 9.47
C ASN A 81 -1.84 -7.02 8.84
N ILE A 82 -1.45 -7.89 7.92
CA ILE A 82 -2.36 -8.85 7.28
C ILE A 82 -2.16 -10.21 7.94
N SER A 83 -3.18 -10.70 8.64
CA SER A 83 -3.14 -11.96 9.39
C SER A 83 -2.87 -13.13 8.46
N THR A 84 -1.78 -13.85 8.74
CA THR A 84 -1.35 -15.04 8.01
C THR A 84 -1.25 -16.19 9.01
N LYS A 85 -2.11 -17.18 8.91
CA LYS A 85 -2.19 -18.30 9.85
C LYS A 85 -0.85 -18.99 10.01
N GLY A 86 -0.41 -19.12 11.26
CA GLY A 86 0.84 -19.78 11.62
C GLY A 86 2.10 -18.95 11.44
N LEU A 87 2.01 -17.75 10.82
CA LEU A 87 3.13 -16.84 10.61
C LEU A 87 3.01 -15.61 11.49
N ARG A 88 4.05 -15.30 12.28
CA ARG A 88 4.11 -14.15 13.18
C ARG A 88 3.68 -12.88 12.47
N THR A 89 2.74 -12.14 13.07
CA THR A 89 2.12 -10.93 12.51
C THR A 89 2.04 -9.87 13.61
N THR A 90 2.88 -8.85 13.55
CA THR A 90 3.15 -7.94 14.67
C THR A 90 2.63 -6.52 14.49
N CYS A 91 2.22 -6.13 13.26
CA CYS A 91 1.98 -4.72 12.89
C CYS A 91 3.16 -3.81 13.20
N SER A 92 4.38 -4.36 13.18
CA SER A 92 5.63 -3.70 13.58
C SER A 92 5.54 -3.03 14.96
N SER A 93 4.81 -3.65 15.92
CA SER A 93 4.56 -3.15 17.27
C SER A 93 4.98 -4.15 18.34
N HIS A 94 5.52 -3.65 19.45
CA HIS A 94 5.83 -4.47 20.61
C HIS A 94 4.58 -5.13 21.22
N ILE A 95 3.40 -4.48 21.12
CA ILE A 95 2.16 -5.02 21.67
C ILE A 95 1.75 -6.36 21.01
N LEU A 96 2.15 -6.58 19.76
CA LEU A 96 1.89 -7.82 19.01
C LEU A 96 3.16 -8.61 18.66
N ASP A 97 4.29 -8.29 19.26
CA ASP A 97 5.58 -8.89 18.93
C ASP A 97 5.58 -10.44 18.94
N ASN A 98 4.82 -11.04 19.83
CA ASN A 98 4.69 -12.50 19.97
C ASN A 98 3.42 -13.09 19.34
N PHE A 99 2.66 -12.31 18.58
CA PHE A 99 1.36 -12.76 18.07
C PHE A 99 1.51 -13.62 16.81
N ILE A 100 0.91 -14.80 16.84
CA ILE A 100 0.78 -15.72 15.71
C ILE A 100 -0.71 -15.91 15.42
N PRO A 101 -1.22 -15.46 14.27
CA PRO A 101 -2.62 -15.61 13.90
C PRO A 101 -3.05 -17.08 13.79
N VAL A 102 -4.27 -17.38 14.24
CA VAL A 102 -4.88 -18.73 14.15
C VAL A 102 -5.75 -18.89 12.90
N TYR A 103 -5.92 -17.82 12.11
CA TYR A 103 -6.68 -17.79 10.86
C TYR A 103 -5.98 -16.92 9.82
N ASP A 104 -6.33 -17.15 8.55
CA ASP A 104 -5.88 -16.33 7.43
C ASP A 104 -6.82 -15.13 7.20
N ALA A 105 -6.28 -13.98 6.82
CA ALA A 105 -7.06 -12.92 6.21
C ALA A 105 -7.71 -13.43 4.91
N HIS A 106 -8.84 -12.84 4.52
CA HIS A 106 -9.53 -13.24 3.28
C HIS A 106 -8.61 -13.22 2.07
N VAL A 107 -7.82 -12.17 1.90
CA VAL A 107 -6.83 -12.07 0.82
C VAL A 107 -5.79 -13.19 0.86
N ILE A 108 -5.34 -13.62 2.04
CA ILE A 108 -4.39 -14.72 2.21
C ILE A 108 -5.03 -16.06 1.85
N ALA A 109 -6.29 -16.26 2.25
CA ALA A 109 -7.02 -17.47 1.88
C ALA A 109 -7.22 -17.59 0.36
N ASN A 110 -7.45 -16.46 -0.33
CA ASN A 110 -7.57 -16.45 -1.79
C ASN A 110 -6.22 -16.70 -2.47
N LEU A 111 -5.14 -16.05 -2.00
CA LEU A 111 -3.78 -16.29 -2.51
C LEU A 111 -3.33 -17.74 -2.31
N ARG A 112 -3.68 -18.38 -1.18
CA ARG A 112 -3.41 -19.81 -0.97
C ARG A 112 -4.15 -20.72 -1.95
N LYS A 113 -5.39 -20.37 -2.34
CA LYS A 113 -6.13 -21.10 -3.38
C LYS A 113 -5.49 -20.99 -4.76
N ASP A 114 -4.70 -19.92 -4.96
CA ASP A 114 -3.95 -19.67 -6.18
C ASP A 114 -2.51 -20.22 -6.09
N GLU A 115 -2.19 -21.00 -5.05
CA GLU A 115 -0.88 -21.63 -4.83
C GLU A 115 0.29 -20.64 -4.89
N THR A 116 0.10 -19.43 -4.35
CA THR A 116 1.14 -18.40 -4.28
C THR A 116 2.17 -18.72 -3.19
N ILE A 117 3.39 -18.24 -3.36
CA ILE A 117 4.47 -18.42 -2.38
C ILE A 117 4.57 -17.18 -1.48
N PHE A 118 4.55 -17.39 -0.16
CA PHE A 118 4.74 -16.31 0.81
C PHE A 118 6.18 -16.32 1.34
N LEU A 119 6.92 -15.23 1.06
CA LEU A 119 8.31 -15.07 1.52
C LEU A 119 8.39 -14.71 3.00
N GLY A 120 7.41 -13.94 3.49
CA GLY A 120 7.40 -13.43 4.84
C GLY A 120 6.53 -12.19 5.03
N LYS A 121 6.78 -11.49 6.14
CA LYS A 121 6.05 -10.30 6.58
C LYS A 121 6.93 -9.07 6.47
N THR A 122 6.44 -8.06 5.74
CA THR A 122 7.19 -6.83 5.49
C THR A 122 6.97 -5.78 6.58
N ASN A 123 8.03 -5.03 6.85
CA ASN A 123 8.05 -3.95 7.82
C ASN A 123 7.08 -2.82 7.45
N MET A 124 6.63 -2.10 8.46
CA MET A 124 5.64 -1.04 8.30
C MET A 124 5.72 -0.02 9.43
N ASP A 125 5.10 1.14 9.29
CA ASP A 125 4.82 1.99 10.44
C ASP A 125 3.94 1.27 11.45
N GLU A 126 4.18 1.45 12.73
CA GLU A 126 3.47 0.77 13.81
C GLU A 126 1.95 0.94 13.65
N PHE A 127 1.20 -0.17 13.56
CA PHE A 127 -0.25 -0.22 13.32
C PHE A 127 -0.72 0.61 12.10
N ALA A 128 0.11 0.73 11.08
CA ALA A 128 -0.12 1.54 9.88
C ALA A 128 -0.26 3.06 10.17
N MET A 129 0.30 3.54 11.29
CA MET A 129 0.23 4.92 11.75
C MET A 129 1.54 5.67 11.48
N GLY A 130 1.73 6.08 10.24
CA GLY A 130 2.89 6.83 9.77
C GLY A 130 2.95 6.88 8.26
N SER A 131 3.96 7.60 7.75
CA SER A 131 4.17 7.80 6.30
C SER A 131 5.65 7.61 5.92
N THR A 132 6.46 6.98 6.80
CA THR A 132 7.92 6.87 6.64
C THR A 132 8.50 5.51 6.98
N THR A 133 7.74 4.64 7.65
CA THR A 133 8.16 3.36 8.24
C THR A 133 9.18 3.50 9.39
N GLU A 134 9.45 4.75 9.85
CA GLU A 134 10.36 5.01 10.98
C GLU A 134 9.73 4.72 12.35
N THR A 135 8.38 4.60 12.43
CA THR A 135 7.68 4.29 13.68
C THR A 135 7.69 2.81 14.04
N SER A 136 8.25 1.96 13.18
CA SER A 136 8.39 0.53 13.44
C SER A 136 9.19 0.25 14.72
N TYR A 137 8.63 -0.62 15.57
CA TYR A 137 9.34 -1.14 16.75
C TYR A 137 10.46 -2.13 16.37
N MET A 138 10.32 -2.81 15.21
CA MET A 138 11.20 -3.91 14.84
C MET A 138 12.56 -3.43 14.34
N LYS A 139 12.56 -2.57 13.34
CA LYS A 139 13.74 -2.00 12.69
C LYS A 139 13.34 -0.85 11.75
N LYS A 140 14.33 -0.13 11.26
CA LYS A 140 14.15 0.82 10.15
C LYS A 140 14.15 0.11 8.82
N THR A 141 13.41 0.64 7.86
CA THR A 141 13.50 0.26 6.45
C THR A 141 14.09 1.43 5.67
N HIS A 142 14.97 1.12 4.74
CA HIS A 142 15.69 2.07 3.90
C HIS A 142 15.15 2.03 2.46
N ASN A 143 15.22 3.17 1.79
CA ASN A 143 14.81 3.25 0.39
C ASN A 143 15.88 2.63 -0.51
N ALA A 144 15.48 1.73 -1.42
CA ALA A 144 16.43 1.04 -2.31
C ALA A 144 17.16 1.97 -3.29
N TRP A 145 16.61 3.14 -3.63
CA TRP A 145 17.25 4.14 -4.49
C TRP A 145 18.32 4.93 -3.76
N ASN A 146 18.12 5.18 -2.48
CA ASN A 146 19.10 5.84 -1.62
C ASN A 146 18.88 5.34 -0.18
N LEU A 147 19.85 4.56 0.32
CA LEU A 147 19.77 3.94 1.65
C LEU A 147 19.76 4.94 2.81
N ASP A 148 20.11 6.19 2.57
CA ASP A 148 19.99 7.26 3.57
C ASP A 148 18.59 7.88 3.63
N CYS A 149 17.65 7.45 2.76
CA CYS A 149 16.31 8.00 2.64
C CYS A 149 15.22 7.05 3.16
N VAL A 150 14.07 7.63 3.54
CA VAL A 150 12.87 6.90 3.94
C VAL A 150 12.26 6.14 2.75
N PRO A 151 11.70 4.93 2.95
CA PRO A 151 10.98 4.20 1.90
C PRO A 151 9.54 4.72 1.70
N GLY A 152 9.11 5.71 2.49
CA GLY A 152 7.71 6.03 2.66
C GLY A 152 6.99 5.07 3.61
N GLY A 153 5.68 5.22 3.73
CA GLY A 153 4.87 4.41 4.64
C GLY A 153 3.35 4.65 4.49
N SER A 154 2.62 3.84 5.20
CA SER A 154 3.04 2.84 6.18
C SER A 154 3.47 1.49 5.56
N SER A 155 3.33 1.23 4.24
CA SER A 155 3.77 -0.01 3.58
C SER A 155 5.19 0.11 3.01
N GLY A 156 6.11 0.75 3.75
CA GLY A 156 7.47 1.02 3.26
C GLY A 156 8.27 -0.26 3.00
N GLY A 157 8.19 -1.26 3.87
CA GLY A 157 8.83 -2.55 3.66
C GLY A 157 8.30 -3.27 2.42
N SER A 158 6.97 -3.22 2.16
CA SER A 158 6.39 -3.82 0.96
C SER A 158 6.88 -3.17 -0.34
N ALA A 159 6.99 -1.84 -0.37
CA ALA A 159 7.48 -1.11 -1.54
C ALA A 159 9.00 -1.26 -1.72
N ALA A 160 9.76 -1.19 -0.64
CA ALA A 160 11.22 -1.38 -0.67
C ALA A 160 11.60 -2.79 -1.13
N ALA A 161 10.87 -3.84 -0.68
CA ALA A 161 11.11 -5.21 -1.12
C ALA A 161 10.98 -5.37 -2.65
N ILE A 162 9.96 -4.75 -3.27
CA ILE A 162 9.80 -4.77 -4.73
C ILE A 162 10.95 -4.02 -5.41
N ALA A 163 11.27 -2.82 -4.95
CA ALA A 163 12.33 -2.01 -5.55
C ALA A 163 13.71 -2.64 -5.40
N ALA A 164 13.97 -3.34 -4.30
CA ALA A 164 15.23 -4.04 -4.02
C ALA A 164 15.34 -5.42 -4.71
N GLY A 165 14.25 -5.96 -5.27
CA GLY A 165 14.19 -7.31 -5.84
C GLY A 165 14.06 -8.41 -4.80
N GLU A 166 13.60 -8.10 -3.60
CA GLU A 166 13.37 -9.04 -2.50
C GLU A 166 11.98 -9.71 -2.53
N ALA A 167 11.15 -9.29 -3.47
CA ALA A 167 9.87 -9.93 -3.80
C ALA A 167 9.47 -9.59 -5.23
N ILE A 168 8.68 -10.47 -5.86
CA ILE A 168 8.15 -10.23 -7.21
C ILE A 168 6.87 -9.40 -7.16
N TRP A 169 6.04 -9.62 -6.16
CA TRP A 169 4.84 -8.84 -5.84
C TRP A 169 4.70 -8.71 -4.32
N SER A 170 3.95 -7.73 -3.87
CA SER A 170 3.65 -7.59 -2.44
C SER A 170 2.25 -7.05 -2.18
N LEU A 171 1.73 -7.27 -0.96
CA LEU A 171 0.55 -6.60 -0.46
C LEU A 171 0.91 -5.49 0.51
N GLY A 172 0.20 -4.37 0.39
CA GLY A 172 0.17 -3.28 1.33
C GLY A 172 -1.23 -3.03 1.90
N SER A 173 -1.36 -2.04 2.77
CA SER A 173 -2.63 -1.48 3.18
C SER A 173 -2.57 0.05 3.11
N ASP A 174 -3.70 0.68 2.76
CA ASP A 174 -3.78 2.11 2.48
C ASP A 174 -4.99 2.69 3.22
N THR A 175 -4.72 3.57 4.17
CA THR A 175 -5.72 4.26 4.98
C THR A 175 -5.81 5.74 4.61
N GLY A 176 -4.67 6.32 4.18
CA GLY A 176 -4.55 7.72 3.76
C GLY A 176 -3.54 7.93 2.64
N GLY A 177 -2.98 6.85 2.06
CA GLY A 177 -1.92 6.90 1.06
C GLY A 177 -0.89 5.78 1.18
N SER A 178 -1.03 4.92 2.18
CA SER A 178 0.03 4.00 2.64
C SER A 178 0.36 2.81 1.70
N ILE A 179 -0.21 2.74 0.50
CA ILE A 179 0.25 1.94 -0.64
C ILE A 179 0.88 2.86 -1.67
N ARG A 180 0.15 3.91 -2.07
CA ARG A 180 0.49 4.79 -3.19
C ARG A 180 1.73 5.63 -2.90
N GLN A 181 1.82 6.23 -1.72
CA GLN A 181 2.95 7.08 -1.34
C GLN A 181 4.27 6.28 -1.26
N PRO A 182 4.39 5.14 -0.54
CA PRO A 182 5.63 4.36 -0.57
C PRO A 182 5.92 3.77 -1.96
N ALA A 183 4.92 3.44 -2.78
CA ALA A 183 5.13 3.05 -4.18
C ALA A 183 5.78 4.18 -4.98
N SER A 184 5.33 5.42 -4.82
CA SER A 184 5.94 6.62 -5.42
C SER A 184 7.40 6.79 -5.01
N PHE A 185 7.71 6.66 -3.71
CA PHE A 185 9.05 6.85 -3.17
C PHE A 185 10.05 5.77 -3.60
N ASN A 186 9.54 4.59 -3.93
CA ASN A 186 10.36 3.45 -4.38
C ASN A 186 10.34 3.21 -5.90
N GLY A 187 9.63 4.03 -6.68
CA GLY A 187 9.57 3.91 -8.14
C GLY A 187 8.88 2.62 -8.61
N VAL A 188 7.85 2.19 -7.91
CA VAL A 188 7.07 0.98 -8.19
C VAL A 188 5.59 1.33 -8.35
N VAL A 189 4.78 0.38 -8.82
CA VAL A 189 3.33 0.54 -8.97
C VAL A 189 2.64 0.16 -7.67
N GLY A 190 1.71 1.01 -7.20
CA GLY A 190 0.89 0.71 -6.03
C GLY A 190 -0.56 1.13 -6.25
N ILE A 191 -1.50 0.19 -6.15
CA ILE A 191 -2.92 0.47 -6.33
C ILE A 191 -3.72 0.22 -5.05
N LYS A 192 -4.49 1.23 -4.66
CA LYS A 192 -5.56 1.13 -3.67
C LYS A 192 -6.89 0.99 -4.43
N PRO A 193 -7.56 -0.18 -4.40
CA PRO A 193 -8.86 -0.34 -5.06
C PRO A 193 -9.96 0.48 -4.36
N THR A 194 -11.14 0.49 -4.92
CA THR A 194 -12.36 1.05 -4.31
C THR A 194 -12.55 0.45 -2.92
N TYR A 195 -12.93 1.27 -1.94
CA TYR A 195 -13.21 0.81 -0.59
C TYR A 195 -14.29 -0.28 -0.59
N GLY A 196 -13.97 -1.43 0.02
CA GLY A 196 -14.85 -2.60 0.05
C GLY A 196 -14.73 -3.54 -1.17
N ARG A 197 -13.93 -3.19 -2.18
CA ARG A 197 -13.64 -4.10 -3.33
C ARG A 197 -12.80 -5.30 -2.89
N VAL A 198 -11.91 -5.12 -1.93
CA VAL A 198 -11.13 -6.17 -1.27
C VAL A 198 -11.55 -6.22 0.19
N SER A 199 -11.83 -7.42 0.70
CA SER A 199 -12.21 -7.63 2.09
C SER A 199 -11.09 -7.19 3.05
N ARG A 200 -11.50 -6.57 4.16
CA ARG A 200 -10.63 -6.19 5.27
C ARG A 200 -10.58 -7.27 6.38
N TYR A 201 -11.30 -8.38 6.23
CA TYR A 201 -11.26 -9.47 7.19
C TYR A 201 -9.83 -10.02 7.35
N GLY A 202 -9.34 -9.98 8.59
CA GLY A 202 -7.96 -10.36 8.92
C GLY A 202 -6.91 -9.28 8.68
N CYS A 203 -7.26 -8.10 8.14
CA CYS A 203 -6.43 -6.91 8.22
C CYS A 203 -6.55 -6.29 9.61
N VAL A 204 -5.45 -6.11 10.32
CA VAL A 204 -5.47 -5.45 11.64
C VAL A 204 -5.86 -4.00 11.44
N ALA A 205 -6.99 -3.61 12.02
CA ALA A 205 -7.63 -2.34 11.75
C ALA A 205 -6.87 -1.15 12.37
N PHE A 206 -6.59 -0.15 11.54
CA PHE A 206 -6.27 1.21 11.96
C PHE A 206 -7.55 2.06 11.99
N ALA A 207 -8.11 2.38 10.81
CA ALA A 207 -9.34 3.15 10.67
C ALA A 207 -10.32 2.41 9.76
N SER A 208 -11.31 1.75 10.37
CA SER A 208 -12.17 0.77 9.71
C SER A 208 -12.95 1.32 8.52
N SER A 209 -13.26 2.62 8.51
CA SER A 209 -13.97 3.27 7.40
C SER A 209 -13.06 3.74 6.24
N LEU A 210 -11.75 3.50 6.34
CA LEU A 210 -10.74 4.00 5.40
C LEU A 210 -9.77 2.91 4.92
N ASP A 211 -9.43 1.93 5.79
CA ASP A 211 -8.44 0.89 5.49
C ASP A 211 -8.80 0.08 4.25
N GLN A 212 -7.83 -0.13 3.36
CA GLN A 212 -7.99 -0.96 2.17
C GLN A 212 -6.68 -1.70 1.87
N ILE A 213 -6.76 -3.01 1.58
CA ILE A 213 -5.62 -3.80 1.09
C ILE A 213 -5.51 -3.62 -0.42
N GLY A 214 -4.28 -3.62 -0.93
CA GLY A 214 -3.99 -3.58 -2.36
C GLY A 214 -2.55 -3.99 -2.68
N PRO A 215 -2.26 -4.28 -3.96
CA PRO A 215 -0.95 -4.72 -4.40
C PRO A 215 0.05 -3.58 -4.56
N ILE A 216 1.33 -3.96 -4.40
CA ILE A 216 2.50 -3.19 -4.84
C ILE A 216 3.32 -4.12 -5.73
N THR A 217 3.61 -3.67 -6.95
CA THR A 217 4.21 -4.48 -8.01
C THR A 217 5.21 -3.66 -8.84
N ARG A 218 5.93 -4.32 -9.72
CA ARG A 218 6.87 -3.65 -10.61
C ARG A 218 6.17 -2.91 -11.75
N ASP A 219 5.10 -3.48 -12.27
CA ASP A 219 4.31 -2.92 -13.38
C ASP A 219 2.79 -3.01 -13.16
N VAL A 220 2.03 -2.39 -14.05
CA VAL A 220 0.57 -2.33 -14.01
C VAL A 220 -0.06 -3.69 -14.34
N THR A 221 0.60 -4.51 -15.16
CA THR A 221 0.11 -5.86 -15.52
C THR A 221 0.06 -6.76 -14.29
N ASP A 222 1.14 -6.76 -13.53
CA ASP A 222 1.23 -7.54 -12.28
C ASP A 222 0.21 -7.04 -11.24
N ALA A 223 0.00 -5.71 -11.14
CA ALA A 223 -1.02 -5.15 -10.26
C ALA A 223 -2.43 -5.65 -10.61
N ALA A 224 -2.78 -5.73 -11.89
CA ALA A 224 -4.04 -6.29 -12.35
C ALA A 224 -4.19 -7.78 -12.02
N ILE A 225 -3.12 -8.56 -12.19
CA ILE A 225 -3.09 -10.00 -11.85
C ILE A 225 -3.33 -10.21 -10.36
N VAL A 226 -2.63 -9.46 -9.49
CA VAL A 226 -2.82 -9.58 -8.04
C VAL A 226 -4.23 -9.15 -7.63
N LEU A 227 -4.77 -8.08 -8.22
CA LEU A 227 -6.15 -7.64 -7.97
C LEU A 227 -7.19 -8.72 -8.31
N ASN A 228 -7.03 -9.44 -9.42
CA ASN A 228 -7.92 -10.54 -9.80
C ASN A 228 -8.03 -11.59 -8.69
N THR A 229 -6.95 -11.86 -7.97
CA THR A 229 -6.92 -12.85 -6.88
C THR A 229 -7.50 -12.31 -5.57
N ILE A 230 -7.22 -11.05 -5.20
CA ILE A 230 -7.57 -10.53 -3.88
C ILE A 230 -8.93 -9.85 -3.80
N CYS A 231 -9.51 -9.42 -4.94
CA CYS A 231 -10.85 -8.83 -5.01
C CYS A 231 -11.94 -9.88 -4.83
N GLY A 232 -13.09 -9.46 -4.32
CA GLY A 232 -14.27 -10.31 -4.22
C GLY A 232 -15.07 -10.11 -2.95
N VAL A 233 -16.25 -10.73 -2.92
CA VAL A 233 -17.18 -10.64 -1.78
C VAL A 233 -16.73 -11.56 -0.66
N ASP A 234 -16.81 -11.05 0.57
CA ASP A 234 -16.53 -11.81 1.79
C ASP A 234 -17.64 -11.61 2.82
N ALA A 235 -18.26 -12.69 3.24
CA ALA A 235 -19.32 -12.69 4.26
C ALA A 235 -18.81 -12.30 5.67
N HIS A 236 -17.50 -12.30 5.90
CA HIS A 236 -16.90 -11.93 7.19
C HIS A 236 -16.64 -10.41 7.29
N ASP A 237 -16.75 -9.66 6.19
CA ASP A 237 -16.61 -8.21 6.15
C ASP A 237 -17.90 -7.56 5.65
N SER A 238 -18.65 -6.94 6.56
CA SER A 238 -19.90 -6.24 6.24
C SER A 238 -19.73 -5.04 5.29
N THR A 239 -18.51 -4.59 5.08
CA THR A 239 -18.19 -3.50 4.12
C THR A 239 -17.76 -4.03 2.75
N SER A 240 -17.60 -5.35 2.60
CA SER A 240 -17.32 -5.98 1.31
C SER A 240 -18.47 -5.77 0.33
N LEU A 241 -18.18 -5.24 -0.85
CA LEU A 241 -19.18 -4.89 -1.85
C LEU A 241 -19.68 -6.13 -2.59
N PRO A 242 -21.00 -6.36 -2.68
CA PRO A 242 -21.58 -7.50 -3.37
C PRO A 242 -21.66 -7.24 -4.90
N VAL A 243 -20.50 -7.06 -5.53
CA VAL A 243 -20.36 -6.77 -6.95
C VAL A 243 -19.42 -7.77 -7.61
N ASP A 244 -19.65 -8.05 -8.88
CA ASP A 244 -18.78 -8.90 -9.66
C ASP A 244 -17.37 -8.32 -9.79
N VAL A 245 -16.38 -9.20 -9.82
CA VAL A 245 -14.99 -8.85 -10.10
C VAL A 245 -14.73 -9.07 -11.59
N PRO A 246 -14.45 -8.01 -12.36
CA PRO A 246 -14.03 -8.19 -13.75
C PRO A 246 -12.63 -8.82 -13.79
N ASP A 247 -12.27 -9.37 -14.94
CA ASP A 247 -10.89 -9.72 -15.21
C ASP A 247 -10.12 -8.44 -15.58
N PHE A 248 -9.41 -7.88 -14.61
CA PHE A 248 -8.69 -6.62 -14.75
C PHE A 248 -7.60 -6.66 -15.84
N THR A 249 -7.06 -7.85 -16.17
CA THR A 249 -6.07 -7.99 -17.25
C THR A 249 -6.66 -7.66 -18.63
N LYS A 250 -7.97 -7.82 -18.81
CA LYS A 250 -8.65 -7.45 -20.07
C LYS A 250 -8.74 -5.94 -20.29
N ALA A 251 -8.55 -5.14 -19.24
CA ALA A 251 -8.50 -3.69 -19.36
C ALA A 251 -7.14 -3.18 -19.87
N LEU A 252 -6.10 -4.01 -19.86
CA LEU A 252 -4.73 -3.64 -20.23
C LEU A 252 -4.57 -3.48 -21.75
N ARG A 253 -4.95 -2.32 -22.24
CA ARG A 253 -4.83 -1.92 -23.65
C ARG A 253 -4.33 -0.49 -23.75
N GLN A 254 -3.51 -0.21 -24.75
CA GLN A 254 -2.97 1.13 -25.02
C GLN A 254 -4.03 1.99 -25.74
N ASP A 255 -5.01 2.47 -24.99
CA ASP A 255 -6.12 3.26 -25.53
C ASP A 255 -6.61 4.29 -24.51
N VAL A 256 -6.18 5.54 -24.71
CA VAL A 256 -6.66 6.72 -23.97
C VAL A 256 -7.17 7.82 -24.89
N LYS A 257 -7.36 7.53 -26.18
CA LYS A 257 -7.85 8.52 -27.16
C LYS A 257 -9.24 8.99 -26.78
N GLY A 258 -9.39 10.31 -26.59
CA GLY A 258 -10.64 10.94 -26.18
C GLY A 258 -11.00 10.72 -24.70
N LEU A 259 -10.13 10.06 -23.91
CA LEU A 259 -10.31 9.96 -22.46
C LEU A 259 -10.10 11.35 -21.83
N ARG A 260 -11.03 11.79 -21.01
CA ARG A 260 -10.96 13.09 -20.33
C ARG A 260 -10.23 12.92 -19.01
N ILE A 261 -9.03 13.50 -18.91
CA ILE A 261 -8.20 13.49 -17.70
C ILE A 261 -8.32 14.84 -17.02
N GLY A 262 -8.85 14.84 -15.80
CA GLY A 262 -9.00 16.03 -14.98
C GLY A 262 -7.72 16.38 -14.21
N LEU A 263 -7.34 17.67 -14.23
CA LEU A 263 -6.26 18.21 -13.40
C LEU A 263 -6.88 19.11 -12.30
N PRO A 264 -6.96 18.63 -11.04
CA PRO A 264 -7.48 19.46 -9.95
C PRO A 264 -6.47 20.54 -9.60
N LYS A 265 -6.84 21.80 -9.75
CA LYS A 265 -5.94 22.95 -9.54
C LYS A 265 -5.35 23.01 -8.13
N GLU A 266 -6.10 22.50 -7.12
CA GLU A 266 -5.70 22.48 -5.71
C GLU A 266 -4.47 21.56 -5.46
N TYR A 267 -4.23 20.59 -6.34
CA TYR A 267 -3.11 19.65 -6.23
C TYR A 267 -1.82 20.12 -6.92
N PHE A 268 -1.84 21.33 -7.50
CA PHE A 268 -0.69 21.93 -8.20
C PHE A 268 -0.29 23.29 -7.63
N GLY A 269 -0.81 23.64 -6.44
CA GLY A 269 -0.56 24.88 -5.72
C GLY A 269 0.81 24.96 -5.05
N GLU A 270 0.93 25.91 -4.12
CA GLU A 270 2.09 26.04 -3.25
C GLU A 270 2.24 24.82 -2.34
N GLY A 271 3.48 24.38 -2.08
CA GLY A 271 3.79 23.19 -1.25
C GLY A 271 4.13 21.94 -2.06
N ILE A 272 3.90 21.92 -3.37
CA ILE A 272 4.41 20.84 -4.25
C ILE A 272 5.83 21.24 -4.71
N ASN A 273 6.79 20.32 -4.51
CA ASN A 273 8.17 20.52 -4.97
C ASN A 273 8.18 20.81 -6.49
N ALA A 274 8.91 21.84 -6.90
CA ALA A 274 8.92 22.30 -8.30
C ALA A 274 9.38 21.20 -9.28
N LYS A 275 10.36 20.37 -8.90
CA LYS A 275 10.85 19.27 -9.74
C LYS A 275 9.85 18.12 -9.82
N VAL A 276 9.12 17.85 -8.73
CA VAL A 276 8.00 16.88 -8.76
C VAL A 276 6.92 17.39 -9.71
N LYS A 277 6.50 18.66 -9.57
CA LYS A 277 5.51 19.28 -10.45
C LYS A 277 5.93 19.21 -11.92
N GLU A 278 7.20 19.47 -12.22
CA GLU A 278 7.75 19.38 -13.57
C GLU A 278 7.56 17.97 -14.16
N GLN A 279 7.92 16.89 -13.43
CA GLN A 279 7.74 15.52 -13.90
C GLN A 279 6.27 15.18 -14.15
N ILE A 280 5.38 15.63 -13.26
CA ILE A 280 3.94 15.42 -13.44
C ILE A 280 3.43 16.17 -14.69
N MET A 281 3.89 17.39 -14.95
CA MET A 281 3.48 18.11 -16.15
C MET A 281 4.03 17.49 -17.44
N LEU A 282 5.22 16.88 -17.41
CA LEU A 282 5.72 16.07 -18.53
C LEU A 282 4.82 14.84 -18.79
N ALA A 283 4.32 14.19 -17.72
CA ALA A 283 3.37 13.10 -17.87
C ALA A 283 2.02 13.58 -18.44
N VAL A 284 1.56 14.76 -18.07
CA VAL A 284 0.35 15.39 -18.66
C VAL A 284 0.53 15.60 -20.17
N GLU A 285 1.69 16.16 -20.60
CA GLU A 285 1.97 16.32 -22.03
C GLU A 285 2.03 14.97 -22.76
N LYS A 286 2.60 13.93 -22.12
CA LYS A 286 2.60 12.59 -22.68
C LYS A 286 1.18 12.06 -22.91
N TYR A 287 0.24 12.25 -21.98
CA TYR A 287 -1.14 11.85 -22.17
C TYR A 287 -1.82 12.63 -23.32
N LYS A 288 -1.51 13.92 -23.51
CA LYS A 288 -1.99 14.67 -24.68
C LYS A 288 -1.46 14.10 -26.00
N GLU A 289 -0.16 13.76 -26.06
CA GLU A 289 0.44 13.09 -27.22
C GLU A 289 -0.26 11.76 -27.54
N LEU A 290 -0.70 11.03 -26.52
CA LEU A 290 -1.44 9.76 -26.65
C LEU A 290 -2.92 9.96 -27.00
N GLY A 291 -3.37 11.23 -27.10
CA GLY A 291 -4.72 11.59 -27.55
C GLY A 291 -5.76 11.72 -26.44
N ALA A 292 -5.36 11.82 -25.19
CA ALA A 292 -6.26 12.16 -24.09
C ALA A 292 -6.61 13.66 -24.09
N GLU A 293 -7.79 13.99 -23.60
CA GLU A 293 -8.24 15.36 -23.38
C GLU A 293 -7.92 15.81 -21.94
N ILE A 294 -7.20 16.90 -21.78
CA ILE A 294 -6.87 17.43 -20.45
C ILE A 294 -7.86 18.51 -20.07
N VAL A 295 -8.50 18.37 -18.93
CA VAL A 295 -9.55 19.25 -18.41
C VAL A 295 -9.14 19.78 -17.04
N GLU A 296 -9.07 21.11 -16.89
CA GLU A 296 -8.88 21.70 -15.56
C GLU A 296 -10.17 21.56 -14.74
N VAL A 297 -10.03 21.11 -13.50
CA VAL A 297 -11.14 20.90 -12.57
C VAL A 297 -10.80 21.44 -11.18
N SER A 298 -11.77 21.48 -10.28
CA SER A 298 -11.61 21.97 -8.90
C SER A 298 -12.24 21.00 -7.91
N LEU A 299 -11.53 20.74 -6.81
CA LEU A 299 -11.96 19.94 -5.66
C LEU A 299 -11.83 20.81 -4.40
N PRO A 300 -12.68 21.82 -4.21
CA PRO A 300 -12.46 22.91 -3.24
C PRO A 300 -12.41 22.44 -1.78
N HIS A 301 -13.09 21.33 -1.41
CA HIS A 301 -13.08 20.86 -0.04
C HIS A 301 -11.89 19.95 0.29
N THR A 302 -11.01 19.63 -0.68
CA THR A 302 -9.82 18.80 -0.40
C THR A 302 -8.79 19.51 0.48
N GLU A 303 -8.83 20.86 0.57
CA GLU A 303 -8.01 21.62 1.52
C GLU A 303 -8.26 21.21 2.99
N TYR A 304 -9.45 20.70 3.32
CA TYR A 304 -9.81 20.24 4.66
C TYR A 304 -9.52 18.75 4.89
N ALA A 305 -9.06 18.02 3.88
CA ALA A 305 -8.98 16.57 3.93
C ALA A 305 -7.99 16.06 4.99
N VAL A 306 -6.82 16.68 5.12
CA VAL A 306 -5.80 16.28 6.11
C VAL A 306 -6.34 16.45 7.53
N ILE A 307 -6.90 17.61 7.85
CA ILE A 307 -7.45 17.88 9.19
C ILE A 307 -8.61 16.90 9.49
N THR A 308 -9.49 16.70 8.53
CA THR A 308 -10.63 15.77 8.63
C THR A 308 -10.16 14.34 8.87
N TYR A 309 -9.16 13.90 8.16
CA TYR A 309 -8.54 12.58 8.32
C TYR A 309 -7.95 12.40 9.74
N TYR A 310 -7.19 13.39 10.23
CA TYR A 310 -6.58 13.33 11.56
C TYR A 310 -7.57 13.49 12.73
N ILE A 311 -8.84 13.75 12.43
CA ILE A 311 -9.94 13.63 13.39
C ILE A 311 -10.58 12.22 13.32
N ILE A 312 -10.94 11.77 12.12
CA ILE A 312 -11.67 10.50 11.92
C ILE A 312 -10.77 9.29 12.20
N ALA A 313 -9.60 9.23 11.60
CA ALA A 313 -8.73 8.06 11.71
C ALA A 313 -8.24 7.81 13.14
N PRO A 314 -7.78 8.80 13.94
CA PRO A 314 -7.50 8.62 15.36
C PRO A 314 -8.71 8.23 16.18
N ALA A 315 -9.91 8.76 15.90
CA ALA A 315 -11.14 8.38 16.59
C ALA A 315 -11.42 6.88 16.41
N GLU A 316 -11.35 6.39 15.18
CA GLU A 316 -11.53 4.96 14.88
C GLU A 316 -10.40 4.11 15.46
N ALA A 317 -9.14 4.58 15.41
CA ALA A 317 -7.99 3.93 16.01
C ALA A 317 -8.16 3.74 17.52
N SER A 318 -8.65 4.76 18.24
CA SER A 318 -8.84 4.67 19.68
C SER A 318 -9.84 3.56 20.07
N ALA A 319 -10.88 3.34 19.26
CA ALA A 319 -11.82 2.24 19.42
C ALA A 319 -11.21 0.88 18.98
N ASN A 320 -10.57 0.85 17.81
CA ASN A 320 -9.99 -0.39 17.26
C ASN A 320 -8.85 -0.94 18.13
N LEU A 321 -7.98 -0.09 18.66
CA LEU A 321 -6.84 -0.52 19.48
C LEU A 321 -7.21 -0.73 20.97
N ALA A 322 -8.47 -0.49 21.38
CA ALA A 322 -8.93 -0.80 22.72
C ALA A 322 -8.87 -2.30 23.06
N ARG A 323 -8.89 -3.17 22.03
CA ARG A 323 -8.79 -4.63 22.19
C ARG A 323 -7.45 -5.14 22.69
N TYR A 324 -6.39 -4.36 22.56
CA TYR A 324 -5.04 -4.70 23.01
C TYR A 324 -4.87 -4.29 24.48
N ASP A 325 -5.31 -5.13 25.36
CA ASP A 325 -5.44 -4.88 26.79
C ASP A 325 -4.44 -5.67 27.69
N GLY A 326 -3.57 -6.49 27.04
CA GLY A 326 -2.62 -7.37 27.73
C GLY A 326 -3.28 -8.65 28.32
N VAL A 327 -4.56 -8.90 28.03
CA VAL A 327 -5.31 -10.05 28.59
C VAL A 327 -5.39 -11.20 27.58
N ARG A 328 -5.86 -10.93 26.37
CA ARG A 328 -6.27 -11.96 25.41
C ARG A 328 -5.14 -12.51 24.60
N TYR A 329 -4.25 -11.66 24.10
CA TYR A 329 -3.10 -11.98 23.25
C TYR A 329 -2.13 -10.78 23.19
N GLY A 330 -0.93 -11.00 22.68
CA GLY A 330 0.09 -9.98 22.56
C GLY A 330 0.90 -9.79 23.85
N TYR A 331 1.61 -8.67 23.93
CA TYR A 331 2.45 -8.30 25.06
C TYR A 331 1.62 -8.09 26.33
N ARG A 332 2.11 -8.62 27.43
CA ARG A 332 1.54 -8.48 28.78
C ARG A 332 2.62 -8.13 29.78
N ASN A 333 2.44 -7.02 30.48
CA ASN A 333 3.29 -6.70 31.63
C ASN A 333 3.06 -7.71 32.77
N LYS A 334 4.15 -8.33 33.24
CA LYS A 334 4.11 -9.43 34.25
C LYS A 334 4.24 -8.93 35.70
N GLU A 335 4.60 -7.67 35.89
CA GLU A 335 4.86 -7.08 37.22
C GLU A 335 3.63 -6.40 37.81
N ALA A 336 2.60 -6.20 37.01
CA ALA A 336 1.35 -5.57 37.43
C ALA A 336 0.64 -6.37 38.54
N LYS A 337 0.15 -5.65 39.55
CA LYS A 337 -0.47 -6.21 40.76
C LYS A 337 -2.02 -6.26 40.65
N SER A 338 -2.60 -5.67 39.64
CA SER A 338 -4.05 -5.66 39.41
C SER A 338 -4.35 -5.65 37.91
N ALA A 339 -5.59 -6.03 37.52
CA ALA A 339 -6.00 -6.03 36.10
C ALA A 339 -5.97 -4.62 35.47
N PRO A 340 -6.46 -3.54 36.15
CA PRO A 340 -6.33 -2.19 35.58
C PRO A 340 -4.87 -1.75 35.41
N GLU A 341 -4.01 -2.07 36.36
CA GLU A 341 -2.58 -1.75 36.28
C GLU A 341 -1.92 -2.53 35.16
N MET A 342 -2.22 -3.81 35.01
CA MET A 342 -1.72 -4.66 33.93
C MET A 342 -2.10 -4.10 32.55
N THR A 343 -3.35 -3.71 32.34
CA THR A 343 -3.78 -3.07 31.08
C THR A 343 -3.04 -1.76 30.84
N LYS A 344 -2.91 -0.91 31.87
CA LYS A 344 -2.20 0.37 31.79
C LYS A 344 -0.73 0.16 31.40
N LEU A 345 -0.01 -0.69 32.12
CA LEU A 345 1.41 -0.93 31.89
C LEU A 345 1.66 -1.62 30.53
N SER A 346 0.87 -2.66 30.19
CA SER A 346 1.00 -3.34 28.89
C SER A 346 0.83 -2.38 27.71
N ARG A 347 -0.14 -1.49 27.77
CA ARG A 347 -0.38 -0.49 26.72
C ARG A 347 0.69 0.62 26.71
N THR A 348 1.18 1.01 27.89
CA THR A 348 2.24 2.02 28.01
C THR A 348 3.56 1.55 27.40
N GLU A 349 3.91 0.30 27.63
CA GLU A 349 5.16 -0.32 27.18
C GLU A 349 5.03 -0.86 25.74
N GLY A 350 3.85 -1.42 25.41
CA GLY A 350 3.61 -2.11 24.16
C GLY A 350 3.37 -1.20 22.95
N PHE A 351 2.84 0.02 23.15
CA PHE A 351 2.62 0.97 22.06
C PHE A 351 3.71 2.03 21.97
N GLY A 352 4.11 2.36 20.74
CA GLY A 352 5.00 3.46 20.42
C GLY A 352 4.35 4.84 20.65
N SER A 353 5.17 5.88 20.54
CA SER A 353 4.75 7.25 20.84
C SER A 353 3.66 7.77 19.90
N GLU A 354 3.76 7.50 18.59
CA GLU A 354 2.79 7.97 17.61
C GLU A 354 1.43 7.29 17.79
N VAL A 355 1.42 5.98 18.01
CA VAL A 355 0.18 5.22 18.28
C VAL A 355 -0.49 5.75 19.55
N LYS A 356 0.26 5.98 20.63
CA LYS A 356 -0.28 6.57 21.86
C LYS A 356 -0.87 7.95 21.62
N ARG A 357 -0.19 8.80 20.85
CA ARG A 357 -0.68 10.14 20.48
C ARG A 357 -2.01 10.06 19.77
N ARG A 358 -2.16 9.19 18.76
CA ARG A 358 -3.41 9.02 18.00
C ARG A 358 -4.53 8.43 18.85
N ILE A 359 -4.24 7.46 19.73
CA ILE A 359 -5.24 6.94 20.68
C ILE A 359 -5.76 8.05 21.60
N MET A 360 -4.87 8.88 22.15
CA MET A 360 -5.25 9.99 23.01
C MET A 360 -6.09 11.02 22.26
N LEU A 361 -5.66 11.43 21.07
CA LEU A 361 -6.41 12.35 20.20
C LEU A 361 -7.81 11.79 19.87
N GLY A 362 -7.87 10.52 19.46
CA GLY A 362 -9.14 9.86 19.15
C GLY A 362 -10.10 9.78 20.35
N THR A 363 -9.55 9.45 21.51
CA THR A 363 -10.34 9.44 22.76
C THR A 363 -10.87 10.82 23.09
N TYR A 364 -10.07 11.86 22.88
CA TYR A 364 -10.48 13.25 23.12
C TYR A 364 -11.62 13.67 22.19
N VAL A 365 -11.49 13.44 20.88
CA VAL A 365 -12.53 13.86 19.91
C VAL A 365 -13.83 13.07 20.02
N LEU A 366 -13.80 11.89 20.63
CA LEU A 366 -15.00 11.09 20.91
C LEU A 366 -15.61 11.36 22.28
N SER A 367 -14.97 12.17 23.15
CA SER A 367 -15.45 12.42 24.49
C SER A 367 -16.68 13.34 24.50
N SER A 368 -17.43 13.29 25.61
CA SER A 368 -18.63 14.10 25.81
C SER A 368 -18.32 15.60 25.66
N GLY A 369 -19.13 16.31 24.90
CA GLY A 369 -18.96 17.74 24.59
C GLY A 369 -18.04 18.02 23.36
N TYR A 370 -17.20 17.07 22.93
CA TYR A 370 -16.31 17.24 21.78
C TYR A 370 -16.77 16.45 20.55
N TYR A 371 -17.56 15.40 20.73
CA TYR A 371 -18.04 14.55 19.64
C TYR A 371 -18.76 15.36 18.53
N ASP A 372 -19.72 16.20 18.90
CA ASP A 372 -20.46 17.01 17.92
C ASP A 372 -19.59 18.10 17.29
N ALA A 373 -18.68 18.70 18.05
CA ALA A 373 -17.81 19.77 17.59
C ALA A 373 -16.72 19.29 16.64
N TYR A 374 -16.21 18.08 16.80
CA TYR A 374 -15.10 17.54 16.02
C TYR A 374 -15.50 16.36 15.14
N TYR A 375 -15.86 15.21 15.73
CA TYR A 375 -16.07 13.98 14.95
C TYR A 375 -17.23 14.10 13.97
N LYS A 376 -18.39 14.53 14.46
CA LYS A 376 -19.58 14.71 13.61
C LYS A 376 -19.35 15.75 12.51
N LYS A 377 -18.67 16.85 12.83
CA LYS A 377 -18.32 17.87 11.85
C LYS A 377 -17.33 17.33 10.81
N ALA A 378 -16.33 16.56 11.22
CA ALA A 378 -15.41 15.90 10.31
C ALA A 378 -16.13 14.93 9.35
N MET A 379 -17.12 14.17 9.83
CA MET A 379 -17.94 13.31 8.97
C MET A 379 -18.79 14.11 7.96
N GLN A 380 -19.27 15.30 8.33
CA GLN A 380 -19.96 16.20 7.40
C GLN A 380 -18.99 16.73 6.32
N VAL A 381 -17.79 17.14 6.69
CA VAL A 381 -16.75 17.58 5.74
C VAL A 381 -16.34 16.43 4.82
N ARG A 382 -16.19 15.21 5.34
CA ARG A 382 -15.95 14.01 4.51
C ARG A 382 -17.02 13.86 3.42
N THR A 383 -18.29 14.12 3.75
CA THR A 383 -19.38 14.07 2.77
C THR A 383 -19.22 15.13 1.67
N LEU A 384 -18.75 16.33 2.01
CA LEU A 384 -18.48 17.40 1.04
C LEU A 384 -17.29 17.06 0.12
N ILE A 385 -16.21 16.50 0.69
CA ILE A 385 -15.07 16.01 -0.10
C ILE A 385 -15.54 14.97 -1.12
N ARG A 386 -16.34 13.99 -0.70
CA ARG A 386 -16.89 12.99 -1.62
C ARG A 386 -17.73 13.63 -2.72
N LYS A 387 -18.57 14.60 -2.37
CA LYS A 387 -19.42 15.33 -3.33
C LYS A 387 -18.61 16.06 -4.40
N ASP A 388 -17.47 16.66 -4.04
CA ASP A 388 -16.57 17.29 -5.03
C ASP A 388 -16.13 16.27 -6.09
N PHE A 389 -15.70 15.08 -5.67
CA PHE A 389 -15.34 14.01 -6.62
C PHE A 389 -16.53 13.56 -7.48
N ASP A 390 -17.70 13.35 -6.87
CA ASP A 390 -18.91 12.95 -7.58
C ASP A 390 -19.29 13.98 -8.68
N GLU A 391 -19.15 15.28 -8.40
CA GLU A 391 -19.40 16.37 -9.37
C GLU A 391 -18.33 16.44 -10.46
N VAL A 392 -17.07 16.27 -10.11
CA VAL A 392 -15.96 16.30 -11.08
C VAL A 392 -16.03 15.12 -12.03
N PHE A 393 -16.35 13.92 -11.54
CA PHE A 393 -16.49 12.72 -12.37
C PHE A 393 -17.70 12.72 -13.33
N GLN A 394 -18.57 13.73 -13.28
CA GLN A 394 -19.52 13.99 -14.37
C GLN A 394 -18.84 14.61 -15.62
N LYS A 395 -17.69 15.26 -15.43
CA LYS A 395 -16.97 16.01 -16.47
C LYS A 395 -15.76 15.25 -17.02
N VAL A 396 -15.13 14.41 -16.20
CA VAL A 396 -13.90 13.69 -16.53
C VAL A 396 -14.02 12.20 -16.21
N ASP A 397 -13.12 11.40 -16.75
CA ASP A 397 -13.13 9.95 -16.60
C ASP A 397 -12.10 9.48 -15.55
N VAL A 398 -10.96 10.18 -15.47
CA VAL A 398 -9.87 9.93 -14.53
C VAL A 398 -9.32 11.28 -14.05
N LEU A 399 -8.82 11.36 -12.82
CA LEU A 399 -8.05 12.49 -12.34
C LEU A 399 -6.56 12.16 -12.31
N LEU A 400 -5.71 13.14 -12.57
CA LEU A 400 -4.26 13.02 -12.55
C LEU A 400 -3.69 14.04 -11.55
N THR A 401 -2.85 13.55 -10.63
CA THR A 401 -2.21 14.36 -9.58
C THR A 401 -0.80 13.86 -9.29
N PRO A 402 0.07 14.61 -8.61
CA PRO A 402 1.22 14.01 -7.96
C PRO A 402 0.77 13.02 -6.88
N THR A 403 1.50 11.91 -6.69
CA THR A 403 1.22 10.98 -5.58
C THR A 403 1.64 11.57 -4.23
N SER A 404 2.77 12.25 -4.20
CA SER A 404 3.28 12.95 -3.01
C SER A 404 3.79 14.33 -3.42
N PRO A 405 3.74 15.32 -2.54
CA PRO A 405 4.27 16.66 -2.82
C PRO A 405 5.79 16.70 -2.96
N VAL A 406 6.49 15.68 -2.48
CA VAL A 406 7.96 15.58 -2.48
C VAL A 406 8.41 14.19 -2.90
N VAL A 407 9.69 14.02 -3.19
CA VAL A 407 10.37 12.71 -3.29
C VAL A 407 10.80 12.23 -1.91
N ALA A 408 11.30 10.98 -1.82
CA ALA A 408 11.85 10.44 -0.58
C ALA A 408 12.99 11.35 -0.06
N TYR A 409 13.04 11.51 1.25
CA TYR A 409 13.96 12.41 1.96
C TYR A 409 14.75 11.62 3.03
N PRO A 410 15.83 12.22 3.59
CA PRO A 410 16.70 11.50 4.53
C PRO A 410 15.98 10.96 5.76
N LEU A 411 16.32 9.73 6.14
CA LEU A 411 15.97 9.11 7.43
C LEU A 411 16.47 9.97 8.59
N ASP A 412 15.78 9.93 9.74
CA ASP A 412 16.09 10.73 10.91
C ASP A 412 16.13 12.25 10.65
N GLY A 413 15.64 12.68 9.50
CA GLY A 413 15.41 14.08 9.17
C GLY A 413 14.46 14.67 10.21
N LYS A 414 14.86 15.75 10.88
CA LYS A 414 13.99 16.46 11.85
C LYS A 414 12.91 17.23 11.11
N MET A 415 11.99 16.50 10.45
CA MET A 415 10.81 17.14 9.89
C MET A 415 9.82 17.48 11.01
N ASP A 416 9.20 18.64 10.90
CA ASP A 416 8.05 18.99 11.73
C ASP A 416 6.97 17.91 11.56
N PRO A 417 6.34 17.40 12.64
CA PRO A 417 5.22 16.46 12.55
C PRO A 417 4.12 16.89 11.57
N LEU A 418 3.84 18.20 11.47
CA LEU A 418 2.88 18.72 10.50
C LEU A 418 3.34 18.51 9.06
N ALA A 419 4.63 18.70 8.77
CA ALA A 419 5.19 18.45 7.44
C ALA A 419 5.10 16.97 7.06
N ILE A 420 5.31 16.04 8.01
CA ILE A 420 5.10 14.60 7.79
C ILE A 420 3.64 14.31 7.44
N TYR A 421 2.68 14.94 8.14
CA TYR A 421 1.25 14.78 7.84
C TYR A 421 0.86 15.33 6.47
N MET A 422 1.58 16.31 5.96
CA MET A 422 1.35 16.88 4.63
C MET A 422 1.88 16.02 3.48
N LEU A 423 2.68 14.99 3.75
CA LEU A 423 3.15 14.05 2.71
C LEU A 423 1.99 13.34 1.98
N ASP A 424 0.88 13.15 2.69
CA ASP A 424 -0.30 12.44 2.21
C ASP A 424 -1.43 13.39 1.76
N VAL A 425 -1.13 14.70 1.58
CA VAL A 425 -2.14 15.72 1.20
C VAL A 425 -2.86 15.39 -0.11
N THR A 426 -2.15 14.74 -1.03
CA THR A 426 -2.67 14.37 -2.37
C THR A 426 -3.36 12.99 -2.37
N THR A 427 -3.11 12.14 -1.38
CA THR A 427 -3.64 10.77 -1.31
C THR A 427 -4.83 10.63 -0.36
N ILE A 428 -4.84 11.34 0.77
CA ILE A 428 -5.91 11.32 1.79
C ILE A 428 -7.31 11.56 1.20
N PRO A 429 -7.54 12.56 0.32
CA PRO A 429 -8.88 12.82 -0.22
C PRO A 429 -9.48 11.61 -0.93
N VAL A 430 -8.67 10.80 -1.59
CA VAL A 430 -9.08 9.57 -2.30
C VAL A 430 -9.64 8.53 -1.32
N ASN A 431 -9.01 8.37 -0.14
CA ASN A 431 -9.50 7.49 0.92
C ASN A 431 -10.79 8.05 1.53
N MET A 432 -10.86 9.36 1.78
CA MET A 432 -12.04 10.02 2.33
C MET A 432 -13.27 9.83 1.44
N ALA A 433 -13.08 9.83 0.12
CA ALA A 433 -14.13 9.59 -0.87
C ALA A 433 -14.40 8.09 -1.14
N GLY A 434 -13.52 7.18 -0.69
CA GLY A 434 -13.65 5.74 -0.92
C GLY A 434 -13.31 5.29 -2.35
N LEU A 435 -12.60 6.12 -3.12
CA LEU A 435 -12.30 5.93 -4.54
C LEU A 435 -11.04 5.08 -4.77
N PRO A 436 -10.91 4.42 -5.93
CA PRO A 436 -9.68 3.75 -6.32
C PRO A 436 -8.62 4.78 -6.74
N GLY A 437 -7.35 4.47 -6.48
CA GLY A 437 -6.22 5.26 -6.92
C GLY A 437 -4.98 4.41 -7.14
N ILE A 438 -4.21 4.73 -8.17
CA ILE A 438 -2.95 4.06 -8.49
C ILE A 438 -1.81 5.06 -8.56
N SER A 439 -0.65 4.70 -8.03
CA SER A 439 0.61 5.40 -8.23
C SER A 439 1.48 4.61 -9.19
N ILE A 440 2.00 5.27 -10.21
CA ILE A 440 2.95 4.70 -11.18
C ILE A 440 4.18 5.61 -11.30
N PRO A 441 5.38 5.07 -11.56
CA PRO A 441 6.56 5.90 -11.77
C PRO A 441 6.45 6.75 -13.05
N CYS A 442 6.79 8.05 -12.96
CA CYS A 442 6.69 8.96 -14.11
C CYS A 442 7.94 9.82 -14.34
N GLY A 443 9.01 9.58 -13.61
CA GLY A 443 10.26 10.31 -13.75
C GLY A 443 11.09 10.30 -12.48
N PHE A 444 12.08 11.19 -12.45
CA PHE A 444 13.00 11.35 -11.32
C PHE A 444 13.18 12.83 -10.98
N ALA A 445 13.32 13.12 -9.70
CA ALA A 445 13.71 14.41 -9.18
C ALA A 445 14.82 14.23 -8.14
N ASP A 446 15.93 14.92 -8.29
CA ASP A 446 17.12 14.78 -7.42
C ASP A 446 17.63 13.32 -7.27
N GLY A 447 17.53 12.54 -8.34
CA GLY A 447 17.92 11.12 -8.36
C GLY A 447 16.92 10.16 -7.69
N MET A 448 15.82 10.68 -7.15
CA MET A 448 14.76 9.88 -6.51
C MET A 448 13.52 9.76 -7.40
N PRO A 449 12.80 8.63 -7.36
CA PRO A 449 11.59 8.44 -8.16
C PRO A 449 10.48 9.44 -7.84
N VAL A 450 9.70 9.77 -8.87
CA VAL A 450 8.46 10.55 -8.78
C VAL A 450 7.29 9.69 -9.21
N GLY A 451 6.25 9.62 -8.36
CA GLY A 451 5.01 8.91 -8.66
C GLY A 451 3.92 9.83 -9.17
N LEU A 452 3.35 9.44 -10.31
CA LEU A 452 2.10 9.98 -10.85
C LEU A 452 0.93 9.24 -10.23
N GLN A 453 -0.03 9.95 -9.66
CA GLN A 453 -1.28 9.36 -9.17
C GLN A 453 -2.41 9.54 -10.19
N LEU A 454 -3.08 8.44 -10.51
CA LEU A 454 -4.37 8.45 -11.18
C LEU A 454 -5.46 8.07 -10.20
N ILE A 455 -6.61 8.75 -10.27
CA ILE A 455 -7.77 8.51 -9.40
C ILE A 455 -8.96 8.19 -10.30
N GLY A 456 -9.61 7.06 -10.06
CA GLY A 456 -10.76 6.58 -10.84
C GLY A 456 -12.11 6.80 -10.15
N LYS A 457 -13.18 6.59 -10.88
CA LYS A 457 -14.54 6.47 -10.33
C LYS A 457 -14.64 5.22 -9.46
N ALA A 458 -15.55 5.22 -8.51
CA ALA A 458 -15.80 4.04 -7.68
C ALA A 458 -16.15 2.84 -8.59
N LEU A 459 -15.48 1.69 -8.35
CA LEU A 459 -15.65 0.44 -9.08
C LEU A 459 -15.22 0.47 -10.57
N ASP A 460 -14.48 1.52 -10.98
CA ASP A 460 -13.94 1.64 -12.34
C ASP A 460 -12.41 1.48 -12.36
N GLU A 461 -11.92 0.44 -11.67
CA GLU A 461 -10.50 0.07 -11.70
C GLU A 461 -10.03 -0.26 -13.12
N GLU A 462 -10.93 -0.72 -14.02
CA GLU A 462 -10.60 -1.03 -15.41
C GLU A 462 -10.13 0.21 -16.18
N THR A 463 -10.85 1.33 -16.09
CA THR A 463 -10.44 2.60 -16.72
C THR A 463 -9.15 3.12 -16.08
N LEU A 464 -9.01 2.99 -14.76
CA LEU A 464 -7.83 3.39 -14.03
C LEU A 464 -6.58 2.62 -14.49
N LEU A 465 -6.68 1.28 -14.54
CA LEU A 465 -5.59 0.38 -14.99
C LEU A 465 -5.24 0.60 -16.47
N ARG A 466 -6.25 0.76 -17.35
CA ARG A 466 -6.04 1.08 -18.76
C ARG A 466 -5.26 2.37 -18.94
N THR A 467 -5.62 3.41 -18.19
CA THR A 467 -4.94 4.71 -18.24
C THR A 467 -3.49 4.60 -17.78
N ALA A 468 -3.27 3.92 -16.64
CA ALA A 468 -1.94 3.66 -16.11
C ALA A 468 -1.08 2.82 -17.07
N TYR A 469 -1.62 1.72 -17.58
CA TYR A 469 -0.95 0.84 -18.53
C TYR A 469 -0.55 1.56 -19.81
N THR A 470 -1.44 2.42 -20.36
CA THR A 470 -1.12 3.18 -21.58
C THR A 470 0.11 4.09 -21.36
N PHE A 471 0.21 4.77 -20.23
CA PHE A 471 1.38 5.60 -19.90
C PHE A 471 2.64 4.74 -19.70
N GLU A 472 2.51 3.67 -18.95
CA GLU A 472 3.61 2.74 -18.67
C GLU A 472 4.23 2.20 -19.96
N GLN A 473 3.40 1.76 -20.91
CA GLN A 473 3.86 1.22 -22.20
C GLN A 473 4.42 2.30 -23.16
N ALA A 474 4.09 3.57 -22.93
CA ALA A 474 4.63 4.69 -23.71
C ALA A 474 5.90 5.32 -23.08
N THR A 475 6.38 4.75 -21.97
CA THR A 475 7.54 5.25 -21.22
C THR A 475 8.40 4.07 -20.70
N GLU A 476 9.60 4.39 -20.16
CA GLU A 476 10.53 3.36 -19.66
C GLU A 476 10.75 3.43 -18.13
N PHE A 477 9.96 4.27 -17.41
CA PHE A 477 10.23 4.53 -15.99
C PHE A 477 10.07 3.31 -15.10
N HIS A 478 9.12 2.43 -15.39
CA HIS A 478 8.87 1.17 -14.67
C HIS A 478 10.00 0.13 -14.81
N LYS A 479 10.86 0.27 -15.85
CA LYS A 479 12.02 -0.61 -16.07
C LYS A 479 13.25 -0.21 -15.27
N ALA A 480 13.21 0.95 -14.65
CA ALA A 480 14.34 1.44 -13.87
C ALA A 480 14.53 0.59 -12.60
N VAL A 481 15.77 0.21 -12.34
CA VAL A 481 16.18 -0.64 -11.22
C VAL A 481 16.92 0.20 -10.18
N ALA A 482 16.56 0.05 -8.92
CA ALA A 482 17.20 0.76 -7.82
C ALA A 482 18.68 0.34 -7.66
N PRO A 483 19.63 1.29 -7.52
CA PRO A 483 21.06 1.00 -7.48
C PRO A 483 21.55 0.41 -6.15
N LEU A 484 20.72 0.31 -5.12
CA LEU A 484 21.06 -0.15 -3.76
C LEU A 484 22.31 0.53 -3.17
N GLY A 485 22.44 1.84 -3.40
CA GLY A 485 23.59 2.62 -2.92
C GLY A 485 24.88 2.46 -3.74
N GLY A 486 24.83 1.81 -4.92
CA GLY A 486 26.01 1.47 -5.73
C GLY A 486 26.50 2.55 -6.69
N ASN A 487 25.83 3.69 -6.81
CA ASN A 487 26.32 4.81 -7.64
C ASN A 487 26.42 6.07 -6.78
N LYS A 488 27.61 6.32 -6.26
CA LYS A 488 28.07 7.68 -5.89
C LYS A 488 28.79 8.30 -7.07
#